data_c784c333eea181e743ce0d926cc62282
#
_entry.id   c784c333eea181e743ce0d926cc62282
#
_cell.length_a   1.000
_cell.length_b   1.000
_cell.length_c   1.000
_cell.angle_alpha   90.00
_cell.angle_beta   90.00
_cell.angle_gamma   90.00
#
_symmetry.space_group_name_H-M   'P 1'
#
loop_
_entity.id
_entity.type
_entity.pdbx_description
1 polymer ?
#
loop_
_entity_poly.entity_id
_entity_poly.type
_entity_poly.pdbx_seq_one_letter_code
_entity_poly.pdbx_strand_id
1 'polypeptide(L)'
;AAASLSGLTPMHPQFDLPLPGFEKVPTPYWYGSKATYGDITPEELGRKVAEQLEKKILELGADNVASFSAEPVHGAGGVIFPPPGYWEEINRICKKHDILLHTDEVITGFGRTGEWFGSITYGIKPDIMTMAKGLSSGYQPISAISLGERMGDAIVHANEELVHGYTYSGHPVASAVALKNLEVMDRDKMVPRVKNDIGPYMQRRLRETFESHPLVGEVRGIGLLAAIELVADKAKREFFPNVGDVGK
;
A
#
# COMPACT_ATOMS: atom_id res chain seq x y z
N ALA A 1 4.65 11.26 14.45
CA ALA A 1 5.45 10.78 13.30
C ALA A 1 4.61 9.89 12.38
N ALA A 2 3.99 8.79 12.85
CA ALA A 2 3.26 7.85 11.97
C ALA A 2 2.18 8.53 11.10
N ALA A 3 1.38 9.45 11.66
CA ALA A 3 0.39 10.19 10.88
C ALA A 3 1.01 11.11 9.81
N SER A 4 2.27 11.51 9.95
CA SER A 4 2.99 12.28 8.93
C SER A 4 3.34 11.44 7.69
N LEU A 5 3.44 10.10 7.83
CA LEU A 5 3.61 9.19 6.69
C LEU A 5 2.34 9.09 5.85
N SER A 6 1.17 9.29 6.45
CA SER A 6 -0.11 9.19 5.73
C SER A 6 -0.19 10.16 4.55
N GLY A 7 -0.66 9.67 3.41
CA GLY A 7 -1.03 10.48 2.24
C GLY A 7 -2.44 11.06 2.32
N LEU A 8 -3.20 10.75 3.38
CA LEU A 8 -4.55 11.27 3.59
C LEU A 8 -4.50 12.72 4.09
N THR A 9 -4.33 13.65 3.17
CA THR A 9 -4.16 15.08 3.44
C THR A 9 -5.24 15.73 4.31
N PRO A 10 -6.53 15.30 4.29
CA PRO A 10 -7.54 15.86 5.18
C PRO A 10 -7.27 15.65 6.68
N MET A 11 -6.42 14.68 7.03
CA MET A 11 -6.01 14.45 8.43
C MET A 11 -4.95 15.43 8.92
N HIS A 12 -4.16 16.01 8.01
CA HIS A 12 -2.99 16.80 8.38
C HIS A 12 -3.32 18.10 9.11
N PRO A 13 -4.29 18.93 8.67
CA PRO A 13 -4.56 20.22 9.32
C PRO A 13 -5.03 20.11 10.76
N GLN A 14 -5.62 18.97 11.15
CA GLN A 14 -6.11 18.77 12.52
C GLN A 14 -4.98 18.59 13.55
N PHE A 15 -3.75 18.31 13.11
CA PHE A 15 -2.63 17.93 13.96
C PHE A 15 -1.31 18.62 13.54
N ASP A 16 -1.39 19.70 12.79
CA ASP A 16 -0.23 20.43 12.26
C ASP A 16 0.78 19.51 11.53
N LEU A 17 0.26 18.63 10.67
CA LEU A 17 1.06 17.65 9.92
C LEU A 17 1.24 18.07 8.45
N PRO A 18 2.25 17.53 7.76
CA PRO A 18 3.29 16.61 8.26
C PRO A 18 4.32 17.34 9.11
N LEU A 19 4.97 16.61 10.01
CA LEU A 19 6.14 17.10 10.73
C LEU A 19 7.30 17.36 9.75
N PRO A 20 8.27 18.24 10.10
CA PRO A 20 9.46 18.42 9.29
C PRO A 20 10.19 17.09 9.02
N GLY A 21 10.75 16.94 7.82
CA GLY A 21 11.41 15.71 7.38
C GLY A 21 10.50 14.66 6.76
N PHE A 22 9.20 14.96 6.57
CA PHE A 22 8.27 14.10 5.84
C PHE A 22 7.85 14.74 4.52
N GLU A 23 8.36 14.20 3.43
CA GLU A 23 8.06 14.64 2.08
C GLU A 23 7.03 13.74 1.39
N LYS A 24 6.38 14.25 0.37
CA LYS A 24 5.36 13.52 -0.39
C LYS A 24 5.72 13.46 -1.87
N VAL A 25 5.38 12.33 -2.49
CA VAL A 25 5.45 12.15 -3.94
C VAL A 25 4.06 11.80 -4.50
N PRO A 26 3.80 11.99 -5.78
CA PRO A 26 2.50 11.72 -6.38
C PRO A 26 2.06 10.26 -6.22
N THR A 27 0.74 10.08 -6.10
CA THR A 27 0.10 8.77 -6.08
C THR A 27 0.07 8.16 -7.48
N PRO A 28 0.40 6.86 -7.66
CA PRO A 28 0.36 6.18 -8.95
C PRO A 28 -1.08 5.79 -9.35
N TYR A 29 -1.96 6.79 -9.48
CA TYR A 29 -3.38 6.60 -9.78
C TYR A 29 -3.69 6.88 -11.23
N TRP A 30 -3.69 5.83 -12.07
CA TRP A 30 -3.87 5.98 -13.51
C TRP A 30 -5.23 6.57 -13.91
N TYR A 31 -6.33 6.07 -13.34
CA TYR A 31 -7.65 6.55 -13.75
C TYR A 31 -7.83 8.05 -13.49
N GLY A 32 -7.36 8.55 -12.35
CA GLY A 32 -7.39 9.96 -11.99
C GLY A 32 -6.26 10.81 -12.56
N SER A 33 -5.33 10.23 -13.31
CA SER A 33 -4.14 10.95 -13.81
C SER A 33 -4.38 11.83 -15.01
N LYS A 34 -5.54 11.70 -15.71
CA LYS A 34 -5.81 12.37 -16.99
C LYS A 34 -5.68 13.88 -16.91
N ALA A 35 -6.12 14.50 -15.82
CA ALA A 35 -6.02 15.95 -15.64
C ALA A 35 -4.58 16.45 -15.53
N THR A 36 -3.67 15.60 -14.98
CA THR A 36 -2.27 15.99 -14.74
C THR A 36 -1.34 15.57 -15.87
N TYR A 37 -1.56 14.40 -16.45
CA TYR A 37 -0.64 13.78 -17.42
C TYR A 37 -1.25 13.63 -18.83
N GLY A 38 -2.53 14.00 -19.02
CA GLY A 38 -3.21 13.80 -20.29
C GLY A 38 -3.57 12.33 -20.56
N ASP A 39 -3.71 12.00 -21.84
CA ASP A 39 -3.95 10.61 -22.27
C ASP A 39 -2.61 9.85 -22.32
N ILE A 40 -2.31 9.17 -21.24
CA ILE A 40 -1.08 8.39 -21.00
C ILE A 40 -1.44 6.94 -20.74
N THR A 41 -0.61 5.99 -21.17
CA THR A 41 -0.80 4.57 -20.84
C THR A 41 -0.50 4.29 -19.37
N PRO A 42 -1.05 3.20 -18.79
CA PRO A 42 -0.70 2.81 -17.42
C PRO A 42 0.80 2.61 -17.23
N GLU A 43 1.48 1.98 -18.19
CA GLU A 43 2.92 1.68 -18.14
C GLU A 43 3.76 2.97 -18.16
N GLU A 44 3.39 3.95 -18.99
CA GLU A 44 4.05 5.25 -19.02
C GLU A 44 3.85 6.02 -17.72
N LEU A 45 2.63 5.97 -17.17
CA LEU A 45 2.34 6.61 -15.88
C LEU A 45 3.15 5.97 -14.76
N GLY A 46 3.21 4.62 -14.70
CA GLY A 46 3.96 3.91 -13.68
C GLY A 46 5.40 4.40 -13.57
N ARG A 47 6.09 4.51 -14.71
CA ARG A 47 7.47 5.02 -14.78
C ARG A 47 7.55 6.50 -14.41
N LYS A 48 6.70 7.34 -14.99
CA LYS A 48 6.70 8.80 -14.71
C LYS A 48 6.46 9.14 -13.24
N VAL A 49 5.59 8.40 -12.57
CA VAL A 49 5.32 8.63 -11.15
C VAL A 49 6.49 8.13 -10.29
N ALA A 50 7.08 6.98 -10.64
CA ALA A 50 8.27 6.50 -9.95
C ALA A 50 9.45 7.48 -10.11
N GLU A 51 9.65 8.08 -11.29
CA GLU A 51 10.67 9.11 -11.52
C GLU A 51 10.49 10.34 -10.61
N GLN A 52 9.29 10.66 -10.15
CA GLN A 52 9.10 11.76 -9.20
C GLN A 52 9.75 11.47 -7.85
N LEU A 53 9.81 10.19 -7.43
CA LEU A 53 10.60 9.82 -6.25
C LEU A 53 12.07 10.13 -6.47
N GLU A 54 12.66 9.74 -7.61
CA GLU A 54 14.06 10.00 -7.87
C GLU A 54 14.36 11.50 -7.93
N LYS A 55 13.50 12.29 -8.56
CA LYS A 55 13.62 13.76 -8.57
C LYS A 55 13.61 14.35 -7.16
N LYS A 56 12.67 13.88 -6.30
CA LYS A 56 12.59 14.33 -4.90
C LYS A 56 13.82 13.95 -4.11
N ILE A 57 14.38 12.76 -4.29
CA ILE A 57 15.62 12.33 -3.66
C ILE A 57 16.79 13.25 -4.06
N LEU A 58 16.92 13.56 -5.34
CA LEU A 58 17.99 14.44 -5.85
C LEU A 58 17.82 15.87 -5.37
N GLU A 59 16.59 16.37 -5.26
CA GLU A 59 16.26 17.70 -4.71
C GLU A 59 16.68 17.83 -3.25
N LEU A 60 16.42 16.80 -2.44
CA LEU A 60 16.74 16.77 -1.01
C LEU A 60 18.22 16.43 -0.73
N GLY A 61 18.89 15.81 -1.68
CA GLY A 61 20.17 15.14 -1.50
C GLY A 61 19.99 13.73 -0.92
N ALA A 62 20.52 12.71 -1.58
CA ALA A 62 20.30 11.31 -1.22
C ALA A 62 20.67 10.99 0.23
N ASP A 63 21.74 11.59 0.75
CA ASP A 63 22.21 11.41 2.13
C ASP A 63 21.23 11.97 3.19
N ASN A 64 20.26 12.77 2.77
CA ASN A 64 19.21 13.32 3.64
C ASN A 64 17.91 12.52 3.60
N VAL A 65 17.83 11.45 2.79
CA VAL A 65 16.64 10.63 2.63
C VAL A 65 16.87 9.25 3.24
N ALA A 66 16.25 8.97 4.37
CA ALA A 66 16.39 7.70 5.07
C ALA A 66 15.60 6.57 4.41
N SER A 67 14.34 6.85 4.03
CA SER A 67 13.45 5.80 3.52
C SER A 67 12.35 6.35 2.60
N PHE A 68 11.87 5.48 1.71
CA PHE A 68 10.60 5.64 1.00
C PHE A 68 9.57 4.68 1.58
N SER A 69 8.38 5.20 1.91
CA SER A 69 7.29 4.43 2.51
C SER A 69 6.04 4.47 1.63
N ALA A 70 5.50 3.30 1.30
CA ALA A 70 4.26 3.19 0.54
C ALA A 70 3.53 1.85 0.79
N GLU A 71 2.22 1.84 0.51
CA GLU A 71 1.41 0.61 0.46
C GLU A 71 1.60 -0.08 -0.89
N PRO A 72 1.70 -1.44 -0.97
CA PRO A 72 1.70 -2.15 -2.25
C PRO A 72 0.49 -1.85 -3.13
N VAL A 73 -0.68 -1.69 -2.51
CA VAL A 73 -1.90 -1.11 -3.06
C VAL A 73 -2.38 -0.07 -2.06
N HIS A 74 -2.63 1.15 -2.49
CA HIS A 74 -3.16 2.17 -1.58
C HIS A 74 -4.56 1.77 -1.11
N GLY A 75 -4.73 1.43 0.16
CA GLY A 75 -5.99 0.95 0.68
C GLY A 75 -6.99 2.07 0.94
N ALA A 76 -6.83 2.79 2.04
CA ALA A 76 -7.73 3.87 2.45
C ALA A 76 -7.76 5.05 1.47
N GLY A 77 -6.72 5.23 0.66
CA GLY A 77 -6.64 6.24 -0.39
C GLY A 77 -7.55 5.99 -1.60
N GLY A 78 -8.28 4.85 -1.64
CA GLY A 78 -9.23 4.54 -2.71
C GLY A 78 -9.01 3.21 -3.41
N VAL A 79 -8.34 2.26 -2.78
CA VAL A 79 -7.94 0.96 -3.34
C VAL A 79 -7.27 1.17 -4.71
N ILE A 80 -6.20 1.98 -4.71
CA ILE A 80 -5.47 2.37 -5.92
C ILE A 80 -4.38 1.33 -6.18
N PHE A 81 -4.48 0.68 -7.32
CA PHE A 81 -3.50 -0.30 -7.78
C PHE A 81 -2.37 0.41 -8.52
N PRO A 82 -1.10 0.06 -8.21
CA PRO A 82 0.03 0.63 -8.92
C PRO A 82 0.01 0.19 -10.39
N PRO A 83 0.25 1.12 -11.35
CA PRO A 83 0.37 0.76 -12.75
C PRO A 83 1.61 -0.11 -13.01
N PRO A 84 1.64 -0.87 -14.13
CA PRO A 84 2.80 -1.66 -14.52
C PRO A 84 4.09 -0.82 -14.54
N GLY A 85 5.20 -1.43 -14.11
CA GLY A 85 6.52 -0.79 -14.07
C GLY A 85 6.77 0.13 -12.89
N TYR A 86 5.74 0.53 -12.12
CA TYR A 86 5.91 1.42 -10.96
C TYR A 86 6.83 0.82 -9.90
N TRP A 87 6.51 -0.37 -9.39
CA TRP A 87 7.29 -0.99 -8.32
C TRP A 87 8.66 -1.48 -8.76
N GLU A 88 8.82 -1.85 -10.04
CA GLU A 88 10.14 -2.17 -10.60
C GLU A 88 11.07 -0.97 -10.52
N GLU A 89 10.58 0.22 -10.92
CA GLU A 89 11.34 1.46 -10.87
C GLU A 89 11.57 1.93 -9.42
N ILE A 90 10.59 1.82 -8.52
CA ILE A 90 10.77 2.13 -7.09
C ILE A 90 11.89 1.27 -6.48
N ASN A 91 11.87 -0.05 -6.69
CA ASN A 91 12.93 -0.94 -6.23
C ASN A 91 14.31 -0.51 -6.76
N ARG A 92 14.39 -0.17 -8.07
CA ARG A 92 15.61 0.30 -8.72
C ARG A 92 16.13 1.60 -8.10
N ILE A 93 15.23 2.57 -7.91
CA ILE A 93 15.56 3.90 -7.36
C ILE A 93 16.05 3.78 -5.90
N CYS A 94 15.31 3.08 -5.04
CA CYS A 94 15.72 2.89 -3.65
C CYS A 94 17.08 2.21 -3.54
N LYS A 95 17.32 1.16 -4.35
CA LYS A 95 18.61 0.49 -4.39
C LYS A 95 19.74 1.39 -4.91
N LYS A 96 19.47 2.19 -5.97
CA LYS A 96 20.45 3.10 -6.57
C LYS A 96 20.96 4.16 -5.57
N HIS A 97 20.07 4.69 -4.77
CA HIS A 97 20.36 5.78 -3.83
C HIS A 97 20.58 5.31 -2.37
N ASP A 98 20.64 3.99 -2.17
CA ASP A 98 20.84 3.36 -0.86
C ASP A 98 19.79 3.74 0.20
N ILE A 99 18.54 3.94 -0.24
CA ILE A 99 17.39 4.35 0.57
C ILE A 99 16.61 3.12 1.01
N LEU A 100 16.20 3.07 2.28
CA LEU A 100 15.39 1.98 2.80
C LEU A 100 13.99 1.99 2.16
N LEU A 101 13.53 0.83 1.74
CA LEU A 101 12.17 0.64 1.24
C LEU A 101 11.28 0.08 2.34
N HIS A 102 10.30 0.88 2.76
CA HIS A 102 9.28 0.47 3.72
C HIS A 102 7.95 0.21 3.01
N THR A 103 7.38 -0.99 3.20
CA THR A 103 6.03 -1.32 2.73
C THR A 103 5.04 -1.38 3.90
N ASP A 104 3.91 -0.69 3.73
CA ASP A 104 2.76 -0.83 4.61
C ASP A 104 1.84 -1.93 4.09
N GLU A 105 1.93 -3.11 4.70
CA GLU A 105 1.13 -4.30 4.39
C GLU A 105 -0.11 -4.44 5.29
N VAL A 106 -0.47 -3.41 6.00
CA VAL A 106 -1.60 -3.42 6.94
C VAL A 106 -2.91 -3.81 6.24
N ILE A 107 -3.09 -3.44 4.99
CA ILE A 107 -4.27 -3.82 4.18
C ILE A 107 -3.97 -4.98 3.23
N THR A 108 -2.81 -4.97 2.58
CA THR A 108 -2.47 -5.91 1.51
C THR A 108 -1.97 -7.25 2.02
N GLY A 109 -1.51 -7.32 3.27
CA GLY A 109 -1.01 -8.55 3.88
C GLY A 109 -2.08 -9.59 4.18
N PHE A 110 -1.60 -10.79 4.48
CA PHE A 110 -2.40 -11.93 4.93
C PHE A 110 -3.46 -12.37 3.92
N GLY A 111 -3.06 -12.52 2.65
CA GLY A 111 -3.86 -13.16 1.62
C GLY A 111 -4.79 -12.25 0.82
N ARG A 112 -4.86 -10.95 1.09
CA ARG A 112 -5.78 -10.04 0.40
C ARG A 112 -5.61 -9.99 -1.10
N THR A 113 -4.37 -10.05 -1.58
CA THR A 113 -4.04 -10.03 -3.02
C THR A 113 -4.04 -11.41 -3.67
N GLY A 114 -4.17 -12.48 -2.87
CA GLY A 114 -3.97 -13.87 -3.31
C GLY A 114 -2.55 -14.38 -3.04
N GLU A 115 -1.66 -13.55 -2.50
CA GLU A 115 -0.38 -13.90 -1.93
C GLU A 115 -0.37 -13.55 -0.43
N TRP A 116 0.59 -14.08 0.35
CA TRP A 116 0.70 -13.74 1.76
C TRP A 116 0.86 -12.25 1.99
N PHE A 117 1.59 -11.57 1.10
CA PHE A 117 1.83 -10.12 1.15
C PHE A 117 1.71 -9.50 -0.25
N GLY A 118 1.26 -8.25 -0.30
CA GLY A 118 1.22 -7.48 -1.53
C GLY A 118 2.61 -7.27 -2.14
N SER A 119 3.65 -7.23 -1.32
CA SER A 119 5.04 -7.19 -1.76
C SER A 119 5.40 -8.39 -2.64
N ILE A 120 4.89 -9.58 -2.35
CA ILE A 120 5.08 -10.78 -3.19
C ILE A 120 4.36 -10.59 -4.53
N THR A 121 3.13 -10.08 -4.50
CA THR A 121 2.33 -9.82 -5.70
C THR A 121 3.03 -8.91 -6.70
N TYR A 122 3.72 -7.88 -6.19
CA TYR A 122 4.35 -6.84 -7.02
C TYR A 122 5.87 -6.95 -7.11
N GLY A 123 6.48 -8.01 -6.60
CA GLY A 123 7.93 -8.18 -6.62
C GLY A 123 8.71 -7.12 -5.84
N ILE A 124 8.10 -6.55 -4.81
CA ILE A 124 8.72 -5.56 -3.95
C ILE A 124 9.69 -6.25 -2.99
N LYS A 125 10.85 -5.65 -2.76
CA LYS A 125 11.87 -6.14 -1.82
C LYS A 125 12.04 -5.14 -0.68
N PRO A 126 11.15 -5.14 0.32
CA PRO A 126 11.20 -4.16 1.38
C PRO A 126 12.31 -4.46 2.39
N ASP A 127 12.93 -3.40 2.90
CA ASP A 127 13.82 -3.46 4.08
C ASP A 127 13.01 -3.45 5.38
N ILE A 128 11.81 -2.83 5.34
CA ILE A 128 10.90 -2.73 6.48
C ILE A 128 9.48 -3.05 6.00
N MET A 129 8.74 -3.80 6.80
CA MET A 129 7.33 -4.11 6.53
C MET A 129 6.49 -3.91 7.78
N THR A 130 5.43 -3.11 7.69
CA THR A 130 4.43 -2.97 8.77
C THR A 130 3.21 -3.81 8.49
N MET A 131 2.68 -4.45 9.52
CA MET A 131 1.59 -5.42 9.44
C MET A 131 0.60 -5.22 10.60
N ALA A 132 -0.70 -5.40 10.31
CA ALA A 132 -1.77 -5.42 11.31
C ALA A 132 -3.01 -6.16 10.76
N LYS A 133 -4.20 -5.75 11.11
CA LYS A 133 -5.51 -6.23 10.61
C LYS A 133 -5.59 -7.74 10.40
N GLY A 134 -5.24 -8.22 9.20
CA GLY A 134 -5.21 -9.64 8.85
C GLY A 134 -4.32 -10.50 9.74
N LEU A 135 -3.34 -9.92 10.41
CA LEU A 135 -2.46 -10.62 11.35
C LEU A 135 -3.25 -11.33 12.46
N SER A 136 -4.30 -10.72 12.97
CA SER A 136 -5.19 -11.32 13.98
C SER A 136 -6.64 -11.47 13.50
N SER A 137 -6.95 -11.11 12.25
CA SER A 137 -8.32 -11.06 11.71
C SER A 137 -9.29 -10.24 12.59
N GLY A 138 -8.78 -9.27 13.35
CA GLY A 138 -9.56 -8.39 14.22
C GLY A 138 -9.94 -9.00 15.57
N TYR A 139 -9.54 -10.23 15.88
CA TYR A 139 -9.85 -10.87 17.17
C TYR A 139 -9.13 -10.24 18.36
N GLN A 140 -7.92 -9.72 18.13
CA GLN A 140 -7.16 -8.95 19.14
C GLN A 140 -6.42 -7.79 18.46
N PRO A 141 -6.32 -6.61 19.11
CA PRO A 141 -5.49 -5.51 18.62
C PRO A 141 -4.02 -5.94 18.66
N ILE A 142 -3.42 -6.02 17.49
CA ILE A 142 -1.99 -6.33 17.35
C ILE A 142 -1.47 -5.75 16.04
N SER A 143 -0.24 -5.30 16.05
CA SER A 143 0.54 -4.96 14.87
C SER A 143 1.94 -5.54 15.00
N ALA A 144 2.64 -5.65 13.89
CA ALA A 144 4.02 -6.12 13.85
C ALA A 144 4.82 -5.31 12.83
N ILE A 145 6.13 -5.26 13.07
CA ILE A 145 7.12 -4.75 12.12
C ILE A 145 8.08 -5.89 11.83
N SER A 146 8.34 -6.15 10.56
CA SER A 146 9.41 -7.02 10.11
C SER A 146 10.55 -6.16 9.58
N LEU A 147 11.77 -6.48 9.99
CA LEU A 147 13.00 -5.89 9.50
C LEU A 147 13.69 -6.89 8.58
N GLY A 148 14.09 -6.45 7.41
CA GLY A 148 14.90 -7.25 6.49
C GLY A 148 16.32 -7.47 7.02
N GLU A 149 17.05 -8.38 6.41
CA GLU A 149 18.41 -8.78 6.78
C GLU A 149 19.34 -7.56 6.98
N ARG A 150 19.33 -6.65 5.99
CA ARG A 150 20.13 -5.40 6.03
C ARG A 150 19.93 -4.59 7.33
N MET A 151 18.67 -4.43 7.76
CA MET A 151 18.33 -3.69 8.98
C MET A 151 18.66 -4.50 10.23
N GLY A 152 18.33 -5.80 10.21
CA GLY A 152 18.61 -6.71 11.31
C GLY A 152 20.10 -6.80 11.60
N ASP A 153 20.91 -6.97 10.56
CA ASP A 153 22.36 -7.04 10.68
C ASP A 153 22.96 -5.73 11.22
N ALA A 154 22.49 -4.60 10.75
CA ALA A 154 22.97 -3.29 11.23
C ALA A 154 22.72 -3.14 12.75
N ILE A 155 21.53 -3.54 13.24
CA ILE A 155 21.20 -3.47 14.68
C ILE A 155 22.06 -4.46 15.49
N VAL A 156 22.20 -5.69 15.00
CA VAL A 156 23.00 -6.72 15.70
C VAL A 156 24.48 -6.33 15.75
N HIS A 157 25.05 -5.84 14.63
CA HIS A 157 26.47 -5.43 14.57
C HIS A 157 26.77 -4.16 15.36
N ALA A 158 25.80 -3.27 15.52
CA ALA A 158 25.97 -2.09 16.36
C ALA A 158 26.22 -2.47 17.85
N ASN A 159 25.84 -3.68 18.25
CA ASN A 159 25.89 -4.16 19.64
C ASN A 159 25.21 -3.18 20.61
N GLU A 160 24.14 -2.54 20.13
CA GLU A 160 23.32 -1.59 20.85
C GLU A 160 21.89 -2.12 21.00
N GLU A 161 21.17 -1.65 22.01
CA GLU A 161 19.77 -1.96 22.20
C GLU A 161 18.90 -1.14 21.24
N LEU A 162 17.96 -1.78 20.53
CA LEU A 162 16.92 -1.09 19.79
C LEU A 162 15.93 -0.44 20.76
N VAL A 163 16.16 0.84 21.08
CA VAL A 163 15.30 1.59 22.02
C VAL A 163 14.00 1.99 21.33
N HIS A 164 13.18 1.01 20.99
CA HIS A 164 11.85 1.21 20.44
C HIS A 164 10.88 0.13 20.94
N GLY A 165 9.78 0.55 21.55
CA GLY A 165 8.77 -0.36 22.06
C GLY A 165 7.60 0.38 22.68
N TYR A 166 6.57 -0.38 23.01
CA TYR A 166 5.38 0.07 23.72
C TYR A 166 5.15 -0.81 24.93
N THR A 167 4.47 -0.31 25.95
CA THR A 167 4.19 -1.05 27.20
C THR A 167 3.55 -2.42 26.92
N TYR A 168 2.68 -2.52 25.91
CA TYR A 168 2.02 -3.78 25.55
C TYR A 168 2.70 -4.55 24.40
N SER A 169 3.93 -4.23 24.03
CA SER A 169 4.69 -5.04 23.06
C SER A 169 4.87 -6.46 23.59
N GLY A 170 4.67 -7.44 22.73
CA GLY A 170 4.75 -8.86 23.10
C GLY A 170 3.61 -9.35 24.00
N HIS A 171 2.44 -8.68 24.02
CA HIS A 171 1.31 -9.09 24.84
C HIS A 171 0.92 -10.55 24.57
N PRO A 172 0.97 -11.45 25.57
CA PRO A 172 0.92 -12.88 25.34
C PRO A 172 -0.40 -13.35 24.72
N VAL A 173 -1.54 -12.77 25.14
CA VAL A 173 -2.85 -13.14 24.57
C VAL A 173 -2.96 -12.70 23.11
N ALA A 174 -2.56 -11.47 22.80
CA ALA A 174 -2.63 -10.97 21.43
C ALA A 174 -1.71 -11.75 20.49
N SER A 175 -0.49 -12.11 20.97
CA SER A 175 0.45 -12.93 20.22
C SER A 175 -0.07 -14.35 19.99
N ALA A 176 -0.66 -14.98 21.01
CA ALA A 176 -1.25 -16.31 20.88
C ALA A 176 -2.42 -16.33 19.88
N VAL A 177 -3.26 -15.29 19.89
CA VAL A 177 -4.37 -15.15 18.92
C VAL A 177 -3.84 -14.95 17.52
N ALA A 178 -2.82 -14.11 17.32
CA ALA A 178 -2.21 -13.90 16.00
C ALA A 178 -1.60 -15.22 15.47
N LEU A 179 -0.84 -15.93 16.27
CA LEU A 179 -0.28 -17.23 15.88
C LEU A 179 -1.38 -18.23 15.51
N LYS A 180 -2.45 -18.29 16.31
CA LYS A 180 -3.56 -19.20 16.01
C LYS A 180 -4.29 -18.81 14.72
N ASN A 181 -4.45 -17.52 14.46
CA ASN A 181 -5.01 -17.04 13.21
C ASN A 181 -4.17 -17.48 11.99
N LEU A 182 -2.85 -17.33 12.06
CA LEU A 182 -1.94 -17.76 11.00
C LEU A 182 -1.99 -19.27 10.77
N GLU A 183 -2.03 -20.07 11.83
CA GLU A 183 -2.23 -21.52 11.73
C GLU A 183 -3.53 -21.90 11.03
N VAL A 184 -4.64 -21.22 11.36
CA VAL A 184 -5.94 -21.46 10.71
C VAL A 184 -5.88 -21.08 9.23
N MET A 185 -5.29 -19.94 8.90
CA MET A 185 -5.14 -19.49 7.51
C MET A 185 -4.34 -20.48 6.67
N ASP A 186 -3.25 -21.04 7.22
CA ASP A 186 -2.43 -22.03 6.51
C ASP A 186 -3.12 -23.38 6.43
N ARG A 187 -3.70 -23.88 7.55
CA ARG A 187 -4.45 -25.15 7.61
C ARG A 187 -5.57 -25.19 6.57
N ASP A 188 -6.35 -24.11 6.48
CA ASP A 188 -7.52 -24.01 5.61
C ASP A 188 -7.17 -23.51 4.20
N LYS A 189 -5.87 -23.36 3.91
CA LYS A 189 -5.35 -22.92 2.60
C LYS A 189 -6.02 -21.65 2.09
N MET A 190 -6.24 -20.68 2.99
CA MET A 190 -7.00 -19.47 2.67
C MET A 190 -6.34 -18.64 1.57
N VAL A 191 -5.01 -18.46 1.62
CA VAL A 191 -4.27 -17.68 0.61
C VAL A 191 -4.36 -18.30 -0.78
N PRO A 192 -4.04 -19.59 -0.99
CA PRO A 192 -4.25 -20.26 -2.28
C PRO A 192 -5.71 -20.22 -2.76
N ARG A 193 -6.67 -20.30 -1.85
CA ARG A 193 -8.10 -20.19 -2.19
C ARG A 193 -8.46 -18.78 -2.68
N VAL A 194 -7.93 -17.74 -2.07
CA VAL A 194 -8.10 -16.36 -2.58
C VAL A 194 -7.49 -16.23 -3.96
N LYS A 195 -6.30 -16.76 -4.18
CA LYS A 195 -5.60 -16.65 -5.46
C LYS A 195 -6.35 -17.36 -6.61
N ASN A 196 -6.83 -18.57 -6.38
CA ASN A 196 -7.25 -19.48 -7.44
C ASN A 196 -8.78 -19.63 -7.56
N ASP A 197 -9.58 -19.27 -6.57
CA ASP A 197 -11.03 -19.51 -6.51
C ASP A 197 -11.81 -18.22 -6.23
N ILE A 198 -11.89 -17.80 -4.97
CA ILE A 198 -12.81 -16.72 -4.56
C ILE A 198 -12.39 -15.35 -5.05
N GLY A 199 -11.10 -15.08 -5.20
CA GLY A 199 -10.61 -13.84 -5.79
C GLY A 199 -11.05 -13.67 -7.24
N PRO A 200 -10.69 -14.57 -8.15
CA PRO A 200 -11.18 -14.54 -9.54
C PRO A 200 -12.69 -14.48 -9.66
N TYR A 201 -13.42 -15.22 -8.80
CA TYR A 201 -14.89 -15.16 -8.75
C TYR A 201 -15.38 -13.76 -8.41
N MET A 202 -14.88 -13.16 -7.32
CA MET A 202 -15.29 -11.82 -6.89
C MET A 202 -14.99 -10.77 -7.97
N GLN A 203 -13.79 -10.79 -8.54
CA GLN A 203 -13.38 -9.82 -9.56
C GLN A 203 -14.25 -9.92 -10.82
N ARG A 204 -14.58 -11.12 -11.26
CA ARG A 204 -15.48 -11.34 -12.39
C ARG A 204 -16.89 -10.81 -12.08
N ARG A 205 -17.45 -11.17 -10.92
CA ARG A 205 -18.80 -10.75 -10.54
C ARG A 205 -18.93 -9.23 -10.42
N LEU A 206 -17.92 -8.54 -9.88
CA LEU A 206 -17.92 -7.08 -9.80
C LEU A 206 -17.94 -6.45 -11.20
N ARG A 207 -17.14 -6.94 -12.13
CA ARG A 207 -17.14 -6.44 -13.50
C ARG A 207 -18.45 -6.71 -14.20
N GLU A 208 -18.95 -7.94 -14.18
CA GLU A 208 -20.23 -8.32 -14.79
C GLU A 208 -21.39 -7.46 -14.28
N THR A 209 -21.36 -7.06 -13.01
CA THR A 209 -22.45 -6.30 -12.39
C THR A 209 -22.35 -4.80 -12.65
N PHE A 210 -21.13 -4.22 -12.62
CA PHE A 210 -20.98 -2.78 -12.53
C PHE A 210 -20.27 -2.13 -13.72
N GLU A 211 -19.47 -2.86 -14.49
CA GLU A 211 -18.63 -2.25 -15.53
C GLU A 211 -19.43 -1.54 -16.63
N SER A 212 -20.63 -2.00 -16.94
CA SER A 212 -21.52 -1.39 -17.93
C SER A 212 -22.32 -0.18 -17.41
N HIS A 213 -22.32 0.04 -16.10
CA HIS A 213 -23.11 1.14 -15.51
C HIS A 213 -22.57 2.51 -15.93
N PRO A 214 -23.44 3.46 -16.34
CA PRO A 214 -22.98 4.76 -16.89
C PRO A 214 -22.21 5.63 -15.89
N LEU A 215 -22.46 5.48 -14.60
CA LEU A 215 -21.76 6.22 -13.54
C LEU A 215 -20.51 5.47 -13.01
N VAL A 216 -20.19 4.29 -13.55
CA VAL A 216 -18.99 3.54 -13.15
C VAL A 216 -17.90 3.74 -14.17
N GLY A 217 -16.89 4.49 -13.80
CA GLY A 217 -15.71 4.77 -14.63
C GLY A 217 -14.76 3.59 -14.72
N GLU A 218 -14.50 2.94 -13.59
CA GLU A 218 -13.58 1.82 -13.48
C GLU A 218 -14.06 0.83 -12.42
N VAL A 219 -13.89 -0.46 -12.68
CA VAL A 219 -13.94 -1.53 -11.69
C VAL A 219 -12.53 -2.12 -11.61
N ARG A 220 -11.82 -1.84 -10.53
CA ARG A 220 -10.45 -2.32 -10.32
C ARG A 220 -10.36 -3.27 -9.14
N GLY A 221 -9.46 -4.24 -9.22
CA GLY A 221 -9.28 -5.17 -8.12
C GLY A 221 -8.31 -6.31 -8.40
N ILE A 222 -7.83 -6.90 -7.31
CA ILE A 222 -7.03 -8.13 -7.27
C ILE A 222 -7.37 -8.93 -6.00
N GLY A 223 -7.50 -10.24 -6.12
CA GLY A 223 -7.85 -11.09 -4.97
C GLY A 223 -9.17 -10.62 -4.35
N LEU A 224 -9.15 -10.28 -3.07
CA LEU A 224 -10.27 -9.74 -2.30
C LEU A 224 -10.15 -8.24 -2.01
N LEU A 225 -9.36 -7.52 -2.80
CA LEU A 225 -9.32 -6.06 -2.84
C LEU A 225 -10.03 -5.58 -4.10
N ALA A 226 -10.95 -4.64 -3.97
CA ALA A 226 -11.64 -4.05 -5.12
C ALA A 226 -12.13 -2.64 -4.81
N ALA A 227 -12.30 -1.86 -5.88
CA ALA A 227 -13.00 -0.59 -5.85
C ALA A 227 -13.84 -0.41 -7.11
N ILE A 228 -14.92 0.35 -6.95
CA ILE A 228 -15.78 0.83 -8.02
C ILE A 228 -15.63 2.34 -8.04
N GLU A 229 -15.05 2.88 -9.10
CA GLU A 229 -14.87 4.32 -9.28
C GLU A 229 -16.14 4.93 -9.84
N LEU A 230 -16.72 5.87 -9.09
CA LEU A 230 -17.92 6.58 -9.52
C LEU A 230 -17.54 7.91 -10.18
N VAL A 231 -18.12 8.17 -11.34
CA VAL A 231 -17.79 9.33 -12.18
C VAL A 231 -19.05 10.02 -12.71
N ALA A 232 -18.95 11.31 -12.96
CA ALA A 232 -20.00 12.10 -13.59
C ALA A 232 -20.09 11.81 -15.11
N ASP A 233 -18.94 11.64 -15.77
CA ASP A 233 -18.84 11.29 -17.19
C ASP A 233 -17.74 10.24 -17.41
N LYS A 234 -18.16 9.04 -17.75
CA LYS A 234 -17.27 7.89 -17.97
C LYS A 234 -16.32 8.10 -19.17
N ALA A 235 -16.82 8.66 -20.26
CA ALA A 235 -16.03 8.83 -21.48
C ALA A 235 -14.92 9.86 -21.31
N LYS A 236 -15.19 10.90 -20.54
CA LYS A 236 -14.21 11.95 -20.24
C LYS A 236 -13.33 11.64 -19.02
N ARG A 237 -13.65 10.60 -18.23
CA ARG A 237 -13.09 10.34 -16.89
C ARG A 237 -13.28 11.56 -15.98
N GLU A 238 -14.45 12.15 -16.01
CA GLU A 238 -14.77 13.35 -15.22
C GLU A 238 -15.38 12.93 -13.89
N PHE A 239 -14.75 13.32 -12.79
CA PHE A 239 -15.26 13.05 -11.45
C PHE A 239 -16.39 14.00 -11.08
N PHE A 240 -17.17 13.62 -10.06
CA PHE A 240 -18.15 14.53 -9.47
C PHE A 240 -17.45 15.76 -8.88
N PRO A 241 -18.03 16.96 -9.00
CA PRO A 241 -17.37 18.19 -8.59
C PRO A 241 -17.10 18.27 -7.08
N ASN A 242 -17.94 17.64 -6.28
CA ASN A 242 -17.77 17.61 -4.83
C ASN A 242 -17.45 16.20 -4.36
N VAL A 243 -16.33 16.04 -3.68
CA VAL A 243 -15.91 14.76 -3.09
C VAL A 243 -16.94 14.34 -2.05
N GLY A 244 -17.45 13.13 -2.17
CA GLY A 244 -18.39 12.53 -1.22
C GLY A 244 -19.87 12.79 -1.48
N ASP A 245 -20.27 13.49 -2.55
CA ASP A 245 -21.69 13.70 -2.89
C ASP A 245 -22.41 12.40 -3.25
N VAL A 246 -21.70 11.40 -3.74
CA VAL A 246 -22.25 10.13 -4.23
C VAL A 246 -21.98 8.96 -3.29
N GLY A 247 -21.15 9.15 -2.28
CA GLY A 247 -20.75 8.09 -1.35
C GLY A 247 -21.36 8.19 0.06
N LYS A 248 -22.36 9.05 0.24
CA LYS A 248 -23.06 9.25 1.52
C LYS A 248 -24.28 8.36 1.65
#